data_a4da59047d61398cc046dd623acf0f37
#
_entry.id   a4da59047d61398cc046dd623acf0f37
#
_cell.length_a   1.000
_cell.length_b   1.000
_cell.length_c   1.000
_cell.angle_alpha   90.00
_cell.angle_beta   90.00
_cell.angle_gamma   90.00
#
_symmetry.space_group_name_H-M   'P 1'
#
loop_
_entity.id
_entity.type
_entity.pdbx_description
1 polymer ?
#
loop_
_entity_poly.entity_id
_entity_poly.type
_entity_poly.pdbx_seq_one_letter_code
_entity_poly.pdbx_strand_id
1 'polypeptide(L)'
;MELKANVNFDRFEAALQVVDAHTEGEFCRMVIGGFPEPEGNTMIEKKKWMEKNYDNVRTALMFEPRGHHDMFGAFLCEPINKEADFGVMFMDTGGYLNMCGHCTIGAVTVAIEAGLVESHEGENEVVLDAPAGLIRTKAIVKDGKVESVTLTNVPAFVYKENQTVTIDGKEIKFTISFGGSFFALVDTTQLDIGEINAKSVPAYTALGMKMLDVINKEIPVKHPELDIDTVDLVEFYGPTPNKDKA
;
A
#
# COMPACT_ATOMS: atom_id res chain seq x y z
N MET A 1 -33.44 -19.35 2.81
CA MET A 1 -32.71 -20.60 2.53
C MET A 1 -31.25 -20.33 2.95
N GLU A 2 -30.80 -20.99 4.02
CA GLU A 2 -29.42 -20.85 4.50
C GLU A 2 -28.57 -21.89 3.75
N LEU A 3 -27.68 -21.44 2.88
CA LEU A 3 -26.74 -22.32 2.18
C LEU A 3 -25.54 -22.59 3.12
N LYS A 4 -25.44 -23.80 3.63
CA LYS A 4 -24.25 -24.27 4.35
C LYS A 4 -23.35 -25.03 3.37
N ALA A 5 -22.26 -24.39 2.96
CA ALA A 5 -21.23 -25.06 2.18
C ALA A 5 -20.28 -25.80 3.12
N ASN A 6 -20.19 -27.11 2.99
CA ASN A 6 -19.17 -27.92 3.65
C ASN A 6 -18.04 -28.16 2.64
N VAL A 7 -17.02 -27.27 2.65
CA VAL A 7 -15.89 -27.33 1.74
C VAL A 7 -14.80 -28.20 2.35
N ASN A 8 -14.38 -29.24 1.63
CA ASN A 8 -13.19 -30.00 2.01
C ASN A 8 -11.95 -29.32 1.44
N PHE A 9 -11.27 -28.53 2.28
CA PHE A 9 -10.08 -27.77 1.91
C PHE A 9 -8.87 -28.63 1.57
N ASP A 10 -8.78 -29.89 2.06
CA ASP A 10 -7.69 -30.84 1.77
C ASP A 10 -7.60 -31.23 0.28
N ARG A 11 -8.62 -30.88 -0.50
CA ARG A 11 -8.66 -31.14 -1.96
C ARG A 11 -8.02 -30.03 -2.80
N PHE A 12 -7.59 -28.93 -2.18
CA PHE A 12 -7.01 -27.78 -2.85
C PHE A 12 -5.54 -27.66 -2.45
N GLU A 13 -4.71 -27.18 -3.38
CA GLU A 13 -3.28 -26.88 -3.11
C GLU A 13 -3.14 -25.73 -2.12
N ALA A 14 -4.06 -24.76 -2.16
CA ALA A 14 -4.13 -23.65 -1.23
C ALA A 14 -5.58 -23.19 -1.04
N ALA A 15 -5.90 -22.71 0.16
CA ALA A 15 -7.18 -22.09 0.50
C ALA A 15 -6.90 -20.83 1.32
N LEU A 16 -7.15 -19.67 0.74
CA LEU A 16 -6.93 -18.37 1.38
C LEU A 16 -8.24 -17.82 1.92
N GLN A 17 -8.18 -17.23 3.11
CA GLN A 17 -9.28 -16.45 3.66
C GLN A 17 -9.00 -14.96 3.33
N VAL A 18 -9.94 -14.33 2.65
CA VAL A 18 -9.83 -12.93 2.24
C VAL A 18 -11.08 -12.15 2.62
N VAL A 19 -10.89 -10.87 2.92
CA VAL A 19 -11.98 -9.89 3.06
C VAL A 19 -11.69 -8.75 2.12
N ASP A 20 -12.63 -8.47 1.23
CA ASP A 20 -12.52 -7.35 0.30
C ASP A 20 -13.17 -6.11 0.92
N ALA A 21 -12.46 -4.99 0.83
CA ALA A 21 -12.89 -3.68 1.29
C ALA A 21 -12.51 -2.61 0.26
N HIS A 22 -12.90 -1.37 0.48
CA HIS A 22 -12.41 -0.21 -0.26
C HIS A 22 -12.35 1.02 0.65
N THR A 23 -11.43 1.93 0.34
CA THR A 23 -11.34 3.25 0.97
C THR A 23 -11.64 4.30 -0.09
N GLU A 24 -12.77 4.99 0.03
CA GLU A 24 -13.24 5.99 -0.96
C GLU A 24 -13.27 5.47 -2.42
N GLY A 25 -13.49 4.16 -2.59
CA GLY A 25 -13.53 3.50 -3.90
C GLY A 25 -12.23 2.82 -4.31
N GLU A 26 -11.11 3.09 -3.63
CA GLU A 26 -9.84 2.41 -3.87
C GLU A 26 -9.84 1.03 -3.20
N PHE A 27 -9.64 0.01 -3.99
CA PHE A 27 -9.83 -1.38 -3.58
C PHE A 27 -8.76 -1.86 -2.61
N CYS A 28 -9.15 -2.70 -1.64
CA CYS A 28 -8.26 -3.34 -0.67
C CYS A 28 -8.67 -4.79 -0.44
N ARG A 29 -7.82 -5.76 -0.79
CA ARG A 29 -8.01 -7.17 -0.44
C ARG A 29 -7.16 -7.55 0.74
N MET A 30 -7.78 -7.84 1.88
CA MET A 30 -7.08 -8.28 3.09
C MET A 30 -7.03 -9.80 3.13
N VAL A 31 -5.83 -10.38 3.08
CA VAL A 31 -5.60 -11.80 3.28
C VAL A 31 -5.40 -12.02 4.78
N ILE A 32 -6.35 -12.67 5.41
CA ILE A 32 -6.42 -12.87 6.87
C ILE A 32 -6.09 -14.30 7.30
N GLY A 33 -5.81 -15.19 6.36
CA GLY A 33 -5.42 -16.56 6.68
C GLY A 33 -5.24 -17.45 5.44
N GLY A 34 -4.79 -18.67 5.68
CA GLY A 34 -4.57 -19.67 4.63
C GLY A 34 -3.19 -19.61 3.98
N PHE A 35 -2.27 -18.83 4.54
CA PHE A 35 -0.86 -18.78 4.17
C PHE A 35 0.01 -19.04 5.41
N PRO A 36 1.26 -19.51 5.26
CA PRO A 36 2.15 -19.70 6.39
C PRO A 36 2.57 -18.36 6.99
N GLU A 37 2.85 -18.36 8.30
CA GLU A 37 3.42 -17.18 8.94
C GLU A 37 4.78 -16.83 8.29
N PRO A 38 4.96 -15.60 7.79
CA PRO A 38 6.20 -15.20 7.14
C PRO A 38 7.38 -15.21 8.10
N GLU A 39 8.53 -15.71 7.64
CA GLU A 39 9.75 -15.75 8.43
C GLU A 39 10.51 -14.41 8.37
N GLY A 40 11.07 -13.98 9.51
CA GLY A 40 11.88 -12.77 9.62
C GLY A 40 11.89 -12.22 11.04
N ASN A 41 12.91 -11.44 11.37
CA ASN A 41 13.07 -10.74 12.64
C ASN A 41 12.62 -9.27 12.56
N THR A 42 12.30 -8.82 11.36
CA THR A 42 11.73 -7.49 11.06
C THR A 42 10.60 -7.63 10.03
N MET A 43 9.71 -6.66 9.96
CA MET A 43 8.64 -6.67 8.96
C MET A 43 9.18 -6.55 7.52
N ILE A 44 10.33 -5.90 7.32
CA ILE A 44 11.04 -5.89 6.02
C ILE A 44 11.52 -7.29 5.64
N GLU A 45 12.08 -8.05 6.58
CA GLU A 45 12.50 -9.43 6.33
C GLU A 45 11.31 -10.34 6.02
N LYS A 46 10.19 -10.21 6.76
CA LYS A 46 8.94 -10.91 6.47
C LYS A 46 8.43 -10.58 5.07
N LYS A 47 8.44 -9.30 4.67
CA LYS A 47 8.06 -8.86 3.31
C LYS A 47 8.96 -9.52 2.25
N LYS A 48 10.27 -9.48 2.40
CA LYS A 48 11.23 -10.13 1.49
C LYS A 48 11.05 -11.64 1.42
N TRP A 49 10.70 -12.26 2.54
CA TRP A 49 10.41 -13.69 2.57
C TRP A 49 9.13 -14.03 1.77
N MET A 50 8.07 -13.23 1.90
CA MET A 50 6.85 -13.37 1.10
C MET A 50 7.13 -13.16 -0.39
N GLU A 51 7.86 -12.12 -0.74
CA GLU A 51 8.27 -11.83 -2.12
C GLU A 51 9.03 -13.00 -2.75
N LYS A 52 9.95 -13.59 -2.01
CA LYS A 52 10.76 -14.71 -2.50
C LYS A 52 9.98 -16.02 -2.61
N ASN A 53 9.09 -16.33 -1.67
CA ASN A 53 8.50 -17.65 -1.51
C ASN A 53 7.03 -17.72 -1.93
N TYR A 54 6.29 -16.59 -1.92
CA TYR A 54 4.83 -16.54 -2.11
C TYR A 54 4.37 -15.46 -3.09
N ASP A 55 5.22 -14.93 -3.95
CA ASP A 55 4.83 -13.92 -4.94
C ASP A 55 3.79 -14.44 -5.94
N ASN A 56 3.76 -15.75 -6.18
CA ASN A 56 2.71 -16.40 -6.95
C ASN A 56 1.31 -16.25 -6.32
N VAL A 57 1.22 -16.14 -4.99
CA VAL A 57 -0.05 -15.86 -4.29
C VAL A 57 -0.46 -14.41 -4.50
N ARG A 58 0.47 -13.46 -4.36
CA ARG A 58 0.22 -12.06 -4.68
C ARG A 58 -0.31 -11.91 -6.11
N THR A 59 0.40 -12.44 -7.09
CA THR A 59 -0.03 -12.35 -8.49
C THR A 59 -1.37 -13.01 -8.75
N ALA A 60 -1.65 -14.16 -8.12
CA ALA A 60 -2.94 -14.84 -8.22
C ALA A 60 -4.11 -14.03 -7.63
N LEU A 61 -3.86 -13.14 -6.66
CA LEU A 61 -4.87 -12.30 -6.00
C LEU A 61 -5.01 -10.91 -6.63
N MET A 62 -3.92 -10.36 -7.17
CA MET A 62 -3.89 -8.98 -7.68
C MET A 62 -4.22 -8.89 -9.18
N PHE A 63 -3.96 -9.94 -9.97
CA PHE A 63 -4.27 -9.95 -11.40
C PHE A 63 -5.59 -10.67 -11.72
N GLU A 64 -6.10 -10.46 -12.95
CA GLU A 64 -7.26 -11.17 -13.47
C GLU A 64 -7.06 -12.70 -13.41
N PRO A 65 -8.08 -13.46 -13.12
CA PRO A 65 -9.50 -13.09 -13.00
C PRO A 65 -9.95 -12.69 -11.58
N ARG A 66 -9.05 -12.68 -10.59
CA ARG A 66 -9.41 -12.40 -9.18
C ARG A 66 -9.16 -10.95 -8.77
N GLY A 67 -8.27 -10.26 -9.44
CA GLY A 67 -7.97 -8.85 -9.26
C GLY A 67 -8.15 -8.07 -10.56
N HIS A 68 -7.49 -6.93 -10.66
CA HIS A 68 -7.47 -6.05 -11.84
C HIS A 68 -6.18 -5.22 -11.80
N HIS A 69 -5.88 -4.44 -12.86
CA HIS A 69 -4.61 -3.73 -12.98
C HIS A 69 -4.35 -2.66 -11.90
N ASP A 70 -5.39 -2.15 -11.23
CA ASP A 70 -5.29 -1.19 -10.10
C ASP A 70 -5.55 -1.88 -8.75
N MET A 71 -5.34 -3.19 -8.64
CA MET A 71 -5.64 -3.95 -7.43
C MET A 71 -4.61 -3.70 -6.34
N PHE A 72 -5.10 -3.41 -5.13
CA PHE A 72 -4.32 -3.34 -3.90
C PHE A 72 -4.79 -4.37 -2.88
N GLY A 73 -3.91 -4.72 -1.96
CA GLY A 73 -4.22 -5.60 -0.86
C GLY A 73 -3.15 -5.65 0.22
N ALA A 74 -3.36 -6.49 1.21
CA ALA A 74 -2.37 -6.75 2.25
C ALA A 74 -2.51 -8.17 2.81
N PHE A 75 -1.40 -8.72 3.30
CA PHE A 75 -1.38 -9.87 4.20
C PHE A 75 -1.34 -9.38 5.64
N LEU A 76 -2.23 -9.88 6.49
CA LEU A 76 -2.21 -9.65 7.92
C LEU A 76 -1.49 -10.84 8.59
N CYS A 77 -0.52 -10.56 9.46
CA CYS A 77 0.33 -11.57 10.09
C CYS A 77 0.64 -11.19 11.55
N GLU A 78 1.39 -12.01 12.26
CA GLU A 78 1.89 -11.69 13.58
C GLU A 78 2.85 -10.50 13.52
N PRO A 79 2.73 -9.50 14.40
CA PRO A 79 3.65 -8.37 14.44
C PRO A 79 5.00 -8.77 15.03
N ILE A 80 6.06 -8.03 14.68
CA ILE A 80 7.37 -8.13 15.34
C ILE A 80 7.42 -7.19 16.55
N ASN A 81 6.90 -5.97 16.39
CA ASN A 81 6.83 -5.02 17.48
C ASN A 81 5.66 -5.33 18.40
N LYS A 82 5.94 -5.47 19.69
CA LYS A 82 4.94 -5.82 20.73
C LYS A 82 3.92 -4.71 21.02
N GLU A 83 4.15 -3.49 20.52
CA GLU A 83 3.17 -2.40 20.63
C GLU A 83 2.07 -2.50 19.57
N ALA A 84 2.24 -3.33 18.53
CA ALA A 84 1.28 -3.48 17.47
C ALA A 84 0.27 -4.59 17.76
N ASP A 85 -0.96 -4.38 17.31
CA ASP A 85 -2.05 -5.35 17.41
C ASP A 85 -1.89 -6.45 16.35
N PHE A 86 -1.38 -6.08 15.15
CA PHE A 86 -1.06 -7.03 14.08
C PHE A 86 0.01 -6.48 13.13
N GLY A 87 0.66 -7.38 12.41
CA GLY A 87 1.58 -7.07 11.32
C GLY A 87 0.86 -6.95 9.99
N VAL A 88 1.35 -6.09 9.09
CA VAL A 88 0.78 -5.89 7.77
C VAL A 88 1.85 -5.78 6.70
N MET A 89 1.64 -6.49 5.57
CA MET A 89 2.50 -6.39 4.39
C MET A 89 1.60 -6.03 3.20
N PHE A 90 1.76 -4.80 2.72
CA PHE A 90 0.98 -4.29 1.60
C PHE A 90 1.49 -4.83 0.27
N MET A 91 0.58 -5.00 -0.67
CA MET A 91 0.87 -5.49 -2.03
C MET A 91 -0.03 -4.81 -3.06
N ASP A 92 0.48 -4.75 -4.27
CA ASP A 92 -0.25 -4.32 -5.46
C ASP A 92 0.11 -5.18 -6.68
N THR A 93 -0.26 -4.76 -7.86
CA THR A 93 0.11 -5.43 -9.10
C THR A 93 1.61 -5.32 -9.41
N GLY A 94 2.29 -4.29 -8.95
CA GLY A 94 3.72 -4.05 -9.14
C GLY A 94 4.61 -4.87 -8.19
N GLY A 95 4.14 -5.15 -6.96
CA GLY A 95 4.96 -5.84 -5.95
C GLY A 95 4.45 -5.70 -4.52
N TYR A 96 5.39 -5.64 -3.60
CA TYR A 96 5.13 -5.41 -2.18
C TYR A 96 5.56 -4.01 -1.78
N LEU A 97 4.71 -3.32 -1.04
CA LEU A 97 4.92 -1.95 -0.58
C LEU A 97 5.35 -1.92 0.90
N ASN A 98 6.07 -0.87 1.28
CA ASN A 98 6.50 -0.72 2.67
C ASN A 98 5.43 -0.04 3.54
N MET A 99 4.60 0.79 2.94
CA MET A 99 3.46 1.48 3.55
C MET A 99 2.39 1.79 2.50
N CYS A 100 1.12 1.74 2.91
CA CYS A 100 -0.01 2.11 2.07
C CYS A 100 -1.11 2.75 2.94
N GLY A 101 -1.46 4.01 2.67
CA GLY A 101 -2.43 4.76 3.49
C GLY A 101 -3.85 4.21 3.38
N HIS A 102 -4.38 4.05 2.17
CA HIS A 102 -5.75 3.58 1.98
C HIS A 102 -5.93 2.11 2.43
N CYS A 103 -4.93 1.24 2.17
CA CYS A 103 -4.97 -0.12 2.68
C CYS A 103 -4.83 -0.20 4.21
N THR A 104 -4.16 0.75 4.86
CA THR A 104 -4.15 0.85 6.33
C THR A 104 -5.56 1.10 6.87
N ILE A 105 -6.29 2.05 6.26
CA ILE A 105 -7.69 2.33 6.61
C ILE A 105 -8.55 1.07 6.41
N GLY A 106 -8.40 0.39 5.28
CA GLY A 106 -9.09 -0.86 4.98
C GLY A 106 -8.73 -1.99 5.95
N ALA A 107 -7.44 -2.16 6.28
CA ALA A 107 -6.96 -3.21 7.20
C ALA A 107 -7.52 -3.03 8.61
N VAL A 108 -7.53 -1.81 9.15
CA VAL A 108 -8.11 -1.51 10.47
C VAL A 108 -9.62 -1.75 10.46
N THR A 109 -10.30 -1.31 9.42
CA THR A 109 -11.75 -1.56 9.26
C THR A 109 -12.05 -3.05 9.27
N VAL A 110 -11.33 -3.83 8.45
CA VAL A 110 -11.50 -5.29 8.38
C VAL A 110 -11.12 -5.95 9.71
N ALA A 111 -10.02 -5.54 10.34
CA ALA A 111 -9.57 -6.13 11.61
C ALA A 111 -10.61 -5.96 12.73
N ILE A 112 -11.26 -4.80 12.81
CA ILE A 112 -12.34 -4.53 13.76
C ILE A 112 -13.61 -5.28 13.38
N GLU A 113 -14.11 -5.11 12.16
CA GLU A 113 -15.42 -5.66 11.76
C GLU A 113 -15.42 -7.19 11.60
N ALA A 114 -14.27 -7.79 11.30
CA ALA A 114 -14.10 -9.25 11.29
C ALA A 114 -13.75 -9.83 12.67
N GLY A 115 -13.58 -8.99 13.72
CA GLY A 115 -13.27 -9.43 15.07
C GLY A 115 -11.85 -9.98 15.25
N LEU A 116 -10.90 -9.53 14.43
CA LEU A 116 -9.48 -9.87 14.56
C LEU A 116 -8.80 -9.09 15.68
N VAL A 117 -9.30 -7.90 15.99
CA VAL A 117 -8.93 -7.07 17.14
C VAL A 117 -10.15 -6.75 17.98
N GLU A 118 -9.97 -6.62 19.30
CA GLU A 118 -11.04 -6.19 20.19
C GLU A 118 -11.37 -4.72 19.94
N SER A 119 -12.65 -4.37 19.98
CA SER A 119 -13.12 -2.99 19.79
C SER A 119 -14.35 -2.69 20.63
N HIS A 120 -14.64 -1.39 20.82
CA HIS A 120 -15.81 -0.89 21.54
C HIS A 120 -16.42 0.32 20.82
N GLU A 121 -17.63 0.69 21.18
CA GLU A 121 -18.27 1.91 20.67
C GLU A 121 -17.41 3.16 20.95
N GLY A 122 -17.27 4.04 19.96
CA GLY A 122 -16.46 5.25 20.02
C GLY A 122 -15.06 5.09 19.47
N GLU A 123 -14.09 5.82 20.01
CA GLU A 123 -12.71 5.84 19.54
C GLU A 123 -11.93 4.61 20.02
N ASN A 124 -11.30 3.91 19.08
CA ASN A 124 -10.42 2.78 19.31
C ASN A 124 -9.04 3.07 18.71
N GLU A 125 -7.98 2.85 19.47
CA GLU A 125 -6.62 2.88 18.94
C GLU A 125 -6.26 1.48 18.42
N VAL A 126 -5.76 1.41 17.18
CA VAL A 126 -5.23 0.19 16.57
C VAL A 126 -3.86 0.49 15.98
N VAL A 127 -2.86 -0.31 16.33
CA VAL A 127 -1.47 -0.11 15.91
C VAL A 127 -1.06 -1.25 15.00
N LEU A 128 -0.55 -0.90 13.83
CA LEU A 128 -0.06 -1.85 12.83
C LEU A 128 1.47 -1.82 12.79
N ASP A 129 2.08 -2.99 12.63
CA ASP A 129 3.50 -3.14 12.35
C ASP A 129 3.69 -3.36 10.84
N ALA A 130 4.26 -2.37 10.15
CA ALA A 130 4.49 -2.39 8.71
C ALA A 130 5.99 -2.41 8.40
N PRO A 131 6.42 -2.76 7.17
CA PRO A 131 7.82 -2.69 6.78
C PRO A 131 8.46 -1.31 6.99
N ALA A 132 7.70 -0.23 6.84
CA ALA A 132 8.17 1.14 7.08
C ALA A 132 8.17 1.55 8.56
N GLY A 133 7.61 0.73 9.48
CA GLY A 133 7.52 1.00 10.91
C GLY A 133 6.09 0.94 11.44
N LEU A 134 5.91 1.38 12.69
CA LEU A 134 4.60 1.40 13.34
C LEU A 134 3.68 2.47 12.73
N ILE A 135 2.47 2.05 12.44
CA ILE A 135 1.38 2.93 11.99
C ILE A 135 0.33 2.96 13.10
N ARG A 136 0.16 4.14 13.71
CA ARG A 136 -0.85 4.32 14.77
C ARG A 136 -2.14 4.86 14.16
N THR A 137 -3.25 4.22 14.47
CA THR A 137 -4.55 4.63 13.94
C THR A 137 -5.56 4.87 15.03
N LYS A 138 -6.57 5.68 14.71
CA LYS A 138 -7.76 5.89 15.53
C LYS A 138 -8.98 5.57 14.68
N ALA A 139 -9.71 4.55 15.07
CA ALA A 139 -10.94 4.13 14.43
C ALA A 139 -12.15 4.59 15.26
N ILE A 140 -13.13 5.19 14.62
CA ILE A 140 -14.42 5.50 15.23
C ILE A 140 -15.39 4.38 14.90
N VAL A 141 -15.86 3.69 15.93
CA VAL A 141 -16.86 2.62 15.81
C VAL A 141 -18.22 3.15 16.26
N LYS A 142 -19.24 2.90 15.46
CA LYS A 142 -20.61 3.27 15.72
C LYS A 142 -21.56 2.16 15.27
N ASP A 143 -22.45 1.75 16.16
CA ASP A 143 -23.39 0.65 15.93
C ASP A 143 -22.67 -0.64 15.46
N GLY A 144 -21.48 -0.90 15.99
CA GLY A 144 -20.64 -2.06 15.68
C GLY A 144 -19.94 -1.99 14.30
N LYS A 145 -19.89 -0.82 13.66
CA LYS A 145 -19.23 -0.59 12.37
C LYS A 145 -18.21 0.54 12.44
N VAL A 146 -17.15 0.42 11.65
CA VAL A 146 -16.14 1.48 11.54
C VAL A 146 -16.69 2.60 10.64
N GLU A 147 -16.86 3.78 11.23
CA GLU A 147 -17.33 4.98 10.52
C GLU A 147 -16.16 5.75 9.87
N SER A 148 -15.02 5.78 10.53
CA SER A 148 -13.80 6.42 10.02
C SER A 148 -12.54 5.87 10.66
N VAL A 149 -11.42 5.97 9.93
CA VAL A 149 -10.08 5.67 10.44
C VAL A 149 -9.17 6.84 10.13
N THR A 150 -8.50 7.36 11.16
CA THR A 150 -7.43 8.35 11.03
C THR A 150 -6.11 7.68 11.31
N LEU A 151 -5.12 7.85 10.45
CA LEU A 151 -3.79 7.28 10.64
C LEU A 151 -2.74 8.37 10.92
N THR A 152 -1.79 8.05 11.79
CA THR A 152 -0.54 8.78 11.92
C THR A 152 0.53 7.98 11.19
N ASN A 153 0.96 8.51 10.04
CA ASN A 153 1.95 7.84 9.21
C ASN A 153 3.32 7.80 9.88
N VAL A 154 4.21 6.93 9.36
CA VAL A 154 5.63 6.95 9.69
C VAL A 154 6.25 8.32 9.37
N PRO A 155 7.40 8.69 9.99
CA PRO A 155 8.06 9.97 9.71
C PRO A 155 8.28 10.19 8.22
N ALA A 156 7.90 11.38 7.74
CA ALA A 156 8.09 11.80 6.36
C ALA A 156 9.18 12.87 6.27
N PHE A 157 9.98 12.82 5.20
CA PHE A 157 11.05 13.81 4.96
C PHE A 157 11.37 13.98 3.49
N VAL A 158 11.90 15.15 3.13
CA VAL A 158 12.48 15.40 1.81
C VAL A 158 13.89 14.80 1.78
N TYR A 159 14.12 13.91 0.82
CA TYR A 159 15.40 13.21 0.69
C TYR A 159 16.37 13.91 -0.26
N LYS A 160 15.93 14.23 -1.48
CA LYS A 160 16.72 14.96 -2.50
C LYS A 160 15.83 15.91 -3.28
N GLU A 161 16.14 17.19 -3.22
CA GLU A 161 15.46 18.21 -4.03
C GLU A 161 16.15 18.46 -5.36
N ASN A 162 15.42 19.06 -6.30
CA ASN A 162 15.94 19.54 -7.59
C ASN A 162 16.66 18.46 -8.41
N GLN A 163 16.15 17.23 -8.37
CA GLN A 163 16.63 16.16 -9.21
C GLN A 163 16.08 16.29 -10.63
N THR A 164 16.80 15.75 -11.60
CA THR A 164 16.38 15.74 -13.01
C THR A 164 16.64 14.39 -13.64
N VAL A 165 15.73 14.00 -14.54
CA VAL A 165 15.96 12.88 -15.47
C VAL A 165 15.57 13.30 -16.89
N THR A 166 16.17 12.66 -17.88
CA THR A 166 15.82 12.89 -19.28
C THR A 166 14.96 11.73 -19.79
N ILE A 167 13.72 12.00 -20.14
CA ILE A 167 12.79 11.03 -20.72
C ILE A 167 12.40 11.48 -22.12
N ASP A 168 12.62 10.63 -23.11
CA ASP A 168 12.32 10.91 -24.53
C ASP A 168 12.89 12.26 -25.02
N GLY A 169 14.10 12.64 -24.53
CA GLY A 169 14.79 13.87 -24.88
C GLY A 169 14.32 15.12 -24.12
N LYS A 170 13.39 15.00 -23.18
CA LYS A 170 12.91 16.10 -22.32
C LYS A 170 13.45 15.92 -20.91
N GLU A 171 14.01 17.01 -20.36
CA GLU A 171 14.39 17.08 -18.95
C GLU A 171 13.15 17.27 -18.08
N ILE A 172 13.00 16.44 -17.06
CA ILE A 172 11.90 16.48 -16.07
C ILE A 172 12.51 16.68 -14.69
N LYS A 173 12.05 17.70 -13.97
CA LYS A 173 12.47 18.02 -12.61
C LYS A 173 11.54 17.35 -11.62
N PHE A 174 12.10 16.88 -10.49
CA PHE A 174 11.35 16.25 -9.41
C PHE A 174 12.08 16.35 -8.09
N THR A 175 11.37 16.01 -7.02
CA THR A 175 11.91 15.89 -5.66
C THR A 175 11.72 14.47 -5.19
N ILE A 176 12.73 13.88 -4.56
CA ILE A 176 12.58 12.57 -3.89
C ILE A 176 12.24 12.84 -2.43
N SER A 177 11.11 12.31 -1.98
CA SER A 177 10.64 12.36 -0.60
C SER A 177 10.34 10.97 -0.08
N PHE A 178 10.38 10.80 1.24
CA PHE A 178 10.01 9.58 1.92
C PHE A 178 8.75 9.80 2.76
N GLY A 179 7.82 8.85 2.69
CA GLY A 179 6.59 8.83 3.49
C GLY A 179 6.11 7.40 3.75
N GLY A 180 7.09 6.50 4.03
CA GLY A 180 6.89 5.05 4.14
C GLY A 180 7.49 4.29 2.95
N SER A 181 7.50 4.91 1.79
CA SER A 181 8.28 4.55 0.60
C SER A 181 8.97 5.81 0.08
N PHE A 182 9.96 5.67 -0.81
CA PHE A 182 10.49 6.81 -1.56
C PHE A 182 9.59 7.11 -2.77
N PHE A 183 9.20 8.37 -2.89
CA PHE A 183 8.39 8.91 -3.97
C PHE A 183 9.20 9.92 -4.79
N ALA A 184 9.06 9.88 -6.10
CA ALA A 184 9.47 10.96 -6.97
C ALA A 184 8.27 11.90 -7.22
N LEU A 185 8.28 13.07 -6.62
CA LEU A 185 7.20 14.07 -6.69
C LEU A 185 7.42 14.97 -7.90
N VAL A 186 6.50 14.99 -8.85
CA VAL A 186 6.60 15.71 -10.12
C VAL A 186 5.49 16.73 -10.26
N ASP A 187 5.87 18.01 -10.39
CA ASP A 187 4.93 19.07 -10.73
C ASP A 187 4.51 18.96 -12.20
N THR A 188 3.21 18.75 -12.44
CA THR A 188 2.67 18.57 -13.77
C THR A 188 2.67 19.84 -14.62
N THR A 189 2.87 21.02 -14.05
CA THR A 189 2.91 22.30 -14.79
C THR A 189 4.09 22.39 -15.77
N GLN A 190 5.13 21.56 -15.58
CA GLN A 190 6.26 21.44 -16.49
C GLN A 190 6.02 20.46 -17.66
N LEU A 191 4.90 19.71 -17.66
CA LEU A 191 4.62 18.64 -18.59
C LEU A 191 3.58 19.05 -19.66
N ASP A 192 3.77 18.57 -20.90
CA ASP A 192 2.82 18.82 -22.01
C ASP A 192 1.66 17.79 -22.05
N ILE A 193 1.28 17.21 -20.90
CA ILE A 193 0.21 16.20 -20.82
C ILE A 193 -1.15 16.84 -20.52
N GLY A 194 -1.14 18.01 -19.86
CA GLY A 194 -2.34 18.74 -19.45
C GLY A 194 -2.80 18.40 -18.04
N GLU A 195 -4.04 18.72 -17.71
CA GLU A 195 -4.61 18.49 -16.37
C GLU A 195 -4.70 17.02 -16.01
N ILE A 196 -4.55 16.71 -14.71
CA ILE A 196 -4.76 15.36 -14.18
C ILE A 196 -6.25 15.04 -14.20
N ASN A 197 -6.66 14.10 -15.04
CA ASN A 197 -8.04 13.62 -15.16
C ASN A 197 -8.06 12.22 -15.80
N ALA A 198 -9.21 11.56 -15.79
CA ALA A 198 -9.36 10.19 -16.30
C ALA A 198 -8.83 9.98 -17.74
N LYS A 199 -8.84 11.01 -18.61
CA LYS A 199 -8.35 10.90 -19.98
C LYS A 199 -6.84 10.97 -20.08
N SER A 200 -6.18 11.70 -19.17
CA SER A 200 -4.72 11.88 -19.13
C SER A 200 -3.99 10.78 -18.34
N VAL A 201 -4.70 10.00 -17.50
CA VAL A 201 -4.12 8.91 -16.69
C VAL A 201 -3.21 7.98 -17.51
N PRO A 202 -3.58 7.45 -18.70
CA PRO A 202 -2.69 6.57 -19.44
C PRO A 202 -1.35 7.21 -19.83
N ALA A 203 -1.34 8.50 -20.13
CA ALA A 203 -0.13 9.23 -20.46
C ALA A 203 0.77 9.47 -19.24
N TYR A 204 0.17 9.82 -18.10
CA TYR A 204 0.88 9.93 -16.82
C TYR A 204 1.46 8.61 -16.37
N THR A 205 0.70 7.52 -16.44
CA THR A 205 1.17 6.17 -16.13
C THR A 205 2.38 5.78 -16.99
N ALA A 206 2.28 5.98 -18.31
CA ALA A 206 3.37 5.67 -19.23
C ALA A 206 4.64 6.49 -18.93
N LEU A 207 4.49 7.77 -18.59
CA LEU A 207 5.60 8.63 -18.21
C LEU A 207 6.18 8.18 -16.85
N GLY A 208 5.35 7.95 -15.85
CA GLY A 208 5.75 7.53 -14.50
C GLY A 208 6.57 6.25 -14.52
N MET A 209 6.14 5.24 -15.26
CA MET A 209 6.88 3.98 -15.39
C MET A 209 8.27 4.18 -16.04
N LYS A 210 8.39 5.01 -17.09
CA LYS A 210 9.69 5.34 -17.67
C LYS A 210 10.59 6.10 -16.70
N MET A 211 10.01 7.06 -15.97
CA MET A 211 10.75 7.81 -14.95
C MET A 211 11.25 6.90 -13.84
N LEU A 212 10.40 6.02 -13.32
CA LEU A 212 10.73 5.08 -12.25
C LEU A 212 11.93 4.20 -12.62
N ASP A 213 11.91 3.66 -13.85
CA ASP A 213 13.00 2.86 -14.42
C ASP A 213 14.33 3.63 -14.50
N VAL A 214 14.30 4.88 -14.95
CA VAL A 214 15.51 5.71 -15.08
C VAL A 214 16.01 6.16 -13.70
N ILE A 215 15.11 6.62 -12.83
CA ILE A 215 15.43 7.09 -11.47
C ILE A 215 16.15 5.98 -10.69
N ASN A 216 15.59 4.77 -10.65
CA ASN A 216 16.18 3.66 -9.91
C ASN A 216 17.52 3.18 -10.47
N LYS A 217 17.82 3.45 -11.75
CA LYS A 217 19.12 3.14 -12.37
C LYS A 217 20.18 4.21 -12.09
N GLU A 218 19.79 5.48 -12.08
CA GLU A 218 20.72 6.61 -12.11
C GLU A 218 20.86 7.33 -10.76
N ILE A 219 19.83 7.26 -9.91
CA ILE A 219 19.77 8.03 -8.66
C ILE A 219 19.60 7.09 -7.45
N PRO A 220 20.68 6.63 -6.85
CA PRO A 220 20.59 5.74 -5.70
C PRO A 220 19.96 6.48 -4.50
N VAL A 221 19.04 5.80 -3.85
CA VAL A 221 18.43 6.20 -2.60
C VAL A 221 18.75 5.17 -1.51
N LYS A 222 18.76 5.59 -0.26
CA LYS A 222 18.90 4.72 0.90
C LYS A 222 18.27 5.38 2.12
N HIS A 223 17.34 4.70 2.75
CA HIS A 223 16.79 5.15 4.02
C HIS A 223 17.88 5.10 5.11
N PRO A 224 17.99 6.10 6.00
CA PRO A 224 19.06 6.17 7.00
C PRO A 224 19.03 5.01 8.00
N GLU A 225 17.87 4.44 8.31
CA GLU A 225 17.68 3.44 9.36
C GLU A 225 17.08 2.12 8.85
N LEU A 226 16.31 2.16 7.76
CA LEU A 226 15.60 1.00 7.23
C LEU A 226 16.29 0.44 5.98
N ASP A 227 16.11 -0.84 5.72
CA ASP A 227 16.60 -1.48 4.49
C ASP A 227 15.66 -1.23 3.30
N ILE A 228 15.49 0.05 2.97
CA ILE A 228 14.70 0.58 1.86
C ILE A 228 15.63 1.41 0.98
N ASP A 229 15.82 1.02 -0.27
CA ASP A 229 16.79 1.58 -1.20
C ASP A 229 16.29 1.73 -2.64
N THR A 230 14.98 1.73 -2.82
CA THR A 230 14.30 1.94 -4.11
C THR A 230 13.33 3.12 -4.04
N VAL A 231 13.19 3.84 -5.15
CA VAL A 231 12.04 4.73 -5.36
C VAL A 231 10.90 3.86 -5.88
N ASP A 232 9.82 3.78 -5.13
CA ASP A 232 8.74 2.83 -5.43
C ASP A 232 7.67 3.45 -6.34
N LEU A 233 7.49 4.78 -6.29
CA LEU A 233 6.37 5.47 -6.94
C LEU A 233 6.80 6.80 -7.53
N VAL A 234 6.16 7.19 -8.65
CA VAL A 234 6.19 8.56 -9.17
C VAL A 234 4.82 9.18 -8.93
N GLU A 235 4.79 10.25 -8.16
CA GLU A 235 3.56 10.98 -7.84
C GLU A 235 3.51 12.29 -8.61
N PHE A 236 2.47 12.44 -9.42
CA PHE A 236 2.21 13.65 -10.18
C PHE A 236 1.23 14.54 -9.42
N TYR A 237 1.61 15.79 -9.18
CA TYR A 237 0.75 16.76 -8.53
C TYR A 237 0.63 18.03 -9.39
N GLY A 238 -0.48 18.74 -9.26
CA GLY A 238 -0.73 19.94 -10.04
C GLY A 238 -1.91 20.75 -9.51
N PRO A 239 -2.19 21.92 -10.12
CA PRO A 239 -3.31 22.75 -9.74
C PRO A 239 -4.63 22.00 -9.80
N THR A 240 -5.48 22.23 -8.81
CA THR A 240 -6.86 21.76 -8.80
C THR A 240 -7.84 22.90 -9.04
N PRO A 241 -8.92 22.68 -9.82
CA PRO A 241 -10.00 23.65 -9.92
C PRO A 241 -10.85 23.76 -8.64
N ASN A 242 -10.73 22.77 -7.76
CA ASN A 242 -11.44 22.77 -6.48
C ASN A 242 -10.68 23.60 -5.45
N LYS A 243 -11.19 24.82 -5.16
CA LYS A 243 -10.57 25.77 -4.23
C LYS A 243 -10.58 25.34 -2.76
N ASP A 244 -11.40 24.35 -2.42
CA ASP A 244 -11.57 23.84 -1.06
C ASP A 244 -10.66 22.62 -0.77
N LYS A 245 -9.88 22.20 -1.76
CA LYS A 245 -8.93 21.07 -1.65
C LYS A 245 -7.56 21.51 -2.15
N ALA A 246 -6.55 21.30 -1.32
CA ALA A 246 -5.15 21.45 -1.70
C ALA A 246 -4.70 20.21 -2.50
#